data_950f6c38713c8293299cecde78bc01c5
#
_entry.id   950f6c38713c8293299cecde78bc01c5
#
_cell.length_a   1.000
_cell.length_b   1.000
_cell.length_c   1.000
_cell.angle_alpha   90.00
_cell.angle_beta   90.00
_cell.angle_gamma   90.00
#
_symmetry.space_group_name_H-M   'P 1'
#
loop_
_entity.id
_entity.type
_entity.pdbx_description
1 polymer ?
#
loop_
_entity_poly.entity_id
_entity_poly.type
_entity_poly.pdbx_seq_one_letter_code
_entity_poly.pdbx_strand_id
1 'polypeptide(L)'
;QKMEAVGQLTGGIAHDFNNLLQGIMGSLDLVQRRLSDGRYGDVERYIDGAMASANRAAALTHRLLAFSRRQPLDPKSVRVNSLVVSMEDLIRRTMGERINLELALDDGLWATLCDQNQLENTVLNLSINARDAMPEGGTLRIETNNVHLGSDYAAREGDVAPGAYVCIAVTDTGTGMTPDVIARAFDPFFTTKPAGQGTGLGLSMIYGFAQQSDGHVKIISEVGKGTTIKLYLPRHDAEQEASVDAE
;
A
#
# COMPACT_ATOMS: atom_id res chain seq x y z
N GLN A 1 9.64 21.94 15.49
CA GLN A 1 9.24 21.53 14.13
C GLN A 1 8.54 20.15 14.10
N LYS A 2 9.02 19.10 14.82
CA LYS A 2 8.34 17.79 14.88
C LYS A 2 7.00 17.83 15.64
N MET A 3 6.89 18.65 16.68
CA MET A 3 5.69 18.81 17.51
C MET A 3 4.62 19.64 16.82
N GLU A 4 5.00 20.60 16.02
CA GLU A 4 4.11 21.49 15.24
C GLU A 4 3.49 20.75 14.03
N ALA A 5 4.26 19.88 13.36
CA ALA A 5 3.77 18.98 12.31
C ALA A 5 2.75 17.96 12.87
N VAL A 6 2.97 17.43 14.08
CA VAL A 6 2.01 16.54 14.78
C VAL A 6 0.72 17.28 15.15
N GLY A 7 0.80 18.55 15.58
CA GLY A 7 -0.37 19.36 15.94
C GLY A 7 -1.26 19.70 14.73
N GLN A 8 -0.70 20.11 13.61
CA GLN A 8 -1.42 20.35 12.36
C GLN A 8 -2.04 19.06 11.79
N LEU A 9 -1.34 17.94 11.89
CA LEU A 9 -1.80 16.61 11.52
C LEU A 9 -2.99 16.14 12.35
N THR A 10 -2.94 16.32 13.68
CA THR A 10 -4.02 15.91 14.59
C THR A 10 -5.32 16.69 14.30
N GLY A 11 -5.22 17.97 13.94
CA GLY A 11 -6.37 18.81 13.59
C GLY A 11 -7.02 18.41 12.27
N GLY A 12 -6.24 18.16 11.21
CA GLY A 12 -6.75 17.72 9.90
C GLY A 12 -7.39 16.34 9.95
N ILE A 13 -6.77 15.41 10.68
CA ILE A 13 -7.28 14.05 10.86
C ILE A 13 -8.59 14.04 11.67
N ALA A 14 -8.65 14.80 12.77
CA ALA A 14 -9.86 14.92 13.57
C ALA A 14 -11.01 15.51 12.74
N HIS A 15 -10.72 16.49 11.90
CA HIS A 15 -11.69 17.08 10.96
C HIS A 15 -12.21 16.04 9.96
N ASP A 16 -11.33 15.27 9.31
CA ASP A 16 -11.71 14.26 8.32
C ASP A 16 -12.47 13.09 8.95
N PHE A 17 -12.07 12.66 10.15
CA PHE A 17 -12.79 11.64 10.90
C PHE A 17 -14.20 12.12 11.28
N ASN A 18 -14.34 13.38 11.75
CA ASN A 18 -15.63 13.97 12.06
C ASN A 18 -16.54 14.09 10.83
N ASN A 19 -15.98 14.42 9.66
CA ASN A 19 -16.73 14.47 8.39
C ASN A 19 -17.28 13.09 8.00
N LEU A 20 -16.50 12.03 8.21
CA LEU A 20 -16.95 10.66 7.95
C LEU A 20 -18.04 10.23 8.93
N LEU A 21 -17.91 10.58 10.22
CA LEU A 21 -18.97 10.34 11.23
C LEU A 21 -20.25 11.10 10.89
N GLN A 22 -20.15 12.36 10.47
CA GLN A 22 -21.31 13.15 10.02
C GLN A 22 -21.99 12.52 8.80
N GLY A 23 -21.21 11.96 7.85
CA GLY A 23 -21.73 11.22 6.70
C GLY A 23 -22.53 9.97 7.11
N ILE A 24 -22.03 9.22 8.10
CA ILE A 24 -22.72 8.05 8.67
C ILE A 24 -24.01 8.49 9.35
N MET A 25 -23.92 9.45 10.29
CA MET A 25 -25.06 9.91 11.08
C MET A 25 -26.15 10.53 10.18
N GLY A 26 -25.76 11.40 9.24
CA GLY A 26 -26.71 12.02 8.31
C GLY A 26 -27.43 11.02 7.41
N SER A 27 -26.73 9.99 6.95
CA SER A 27 -27.35 8.91 6.17
C SER A 27 -28.32 8.08 7.03
N LEU A 28 -27.96 7.75 8.27
CA LEU A 28 -28.84 7.01 9.20
C LEU A 28 -30.05 7.84 9.63
N ASP A 29 -29.93 9.15 9.86
CA ASP A 29 -31.04 10.05 10.13
C ASP A 29 -32.03 10.07 8.98
N LEU A 30 -31.53 10.09 7.73
CA LEU A 30 -32.38 10.01 6.54
C LEU A 30 -33.12 8.68 6.44
N VAL A 31 -32.44 7.57 6.74
CA VAL A 31 -33.07 6.23 6.83
C VAL A 31 -34.22 6.28 7.84
N GLN A 32 -33.98 6.79 9.05
CA GLN A 32 -34.95 6.83 10.11
C GLN A 32 -36.19 7.67 9.71
N ARG A 33 -36.01 8.87 9.12
CA ARG A 33 -37.08 9.71 8.62
C ARG A 33 -37.89 9.04 7.50
N ARG A 34 -37.21 8.40 6.52
CA ARG A 34 -37.89 7.69 5.43
C ARG A 34 -38.74 6.52 5.91
N LEU A 35 -38.20 5.75 6.89
CA LEU A 35 -38.97 4.66 7.51
C LEU A 35 -40.22 5.19 8.26
N SER A 36 -40.08 6.31 8.99
CA SER A 36 -41.18 6.94 9.71
C SER A 36 -42.26 7.48 8.75
N ASP A 37 -41.88 7.95 7.55
CA ASP A 37 -42.77 8.46 6.53
C ASP A 37 -43.37 7.35 5.64
N GLY A 38 -43.05 6.07 5.88
CA GLY A 38 -43.49 4.92 5.07
C GLY A 38 -42.86 4.88 3.66
N ARG A 39 -41.72 5.56 3.43
CA ARG A 39 -41.04 5.68 2.14
C ARG A 39 -39.82 4.77 2.09
N TYR A 40 -40.02 3.55 1.63
CA TYR A 40 -38.97 2.51 1.66
C TYR A 40 -38.04 2.51 0.44
N GLY A 41 -38.44 3.12 -0.67
CA GLY A 41 -37.74 3.03 -1.97
C GLY A 41 -36.31 3.62 -1.99
N ASP A 42 -35.98 4.56 -1.09
CA ASP A 42 -34.67 5.22 -1.06
C ASP A 42 -33.78 4.75 0.10
N VAL A 43 -34.28 3.85 0.96
CA VAL A 43 -33.61 3.46 2.21
C VAL A 43 -32.27 2.77 1.92
N GLU A 44 -32.23 1.89 0.92
CA GLU A 44 -31.04 1.17 0.50
C GLU A 44 -29.90 2.12 0.11
N ARG A 45 -30.18 3.14 -0.68
CA ARG A 45 -29.21 4.17 -1.09
C ARG A 45 -28.58 4.90 0.11
N TYR A 46 -29.37 5.19 1.16
CA TYR A 46 -28.86 5.86 2.35
C TYR A 46 -28.04 4.90 3.24
N ILE A 47 -28.42 3.63 3.30
CA ILE A 47 -27.64 2.58 3.96
C ILE A 47 -26.29 2.43 3.27
N ASP A 48 -26.25 2.36 1.94
CA ASP A 48 -25.01 2.29 1.16
C ASP A 48 -24.10 3.49 1.41
N GLY A 49 -24.69 4.70 1.51
CA GLY A 49 -23.96 5.92 1.87
C GLY A 49 -23.33 5.86 3.26
N ALA A 50 -24.07 5.34 4.25
CA ALA A 50 -23.55 5.11 5.61
C ALA A 50 -22.43 4.07 5.63
N MET A 51 -22.63 2.94 4.95
CA MET A 51 -21.62 1.88 4.83
C MET A 51 -20.34 2.35 4.14
N ALA A 52 -20.47 3.12 3.05
CA ALA A 52 -19.32 3.70 2.36
C ALA A 52 -18.53 4.66 3.26
N SER A 53 -19.22 5.47 4.08
CA SER A 53 -18.59 6.38 5.04
C SER A 53 -17.94 5.63 6.21
N ALA A 54 -18.57 4.56 6.72
CA ALA A 54 -18.01 3.69 7.76
C ALA A 54 -16.74 2.97 7.29
N ASN A 55 -16.75 2.42 6.07
CA ASN A 55 -15.59 1.77 5.46
C ASN A 55 -14.42 2.75 5.29
N ARG A 56 -14.69 4.00 4.90
CA ARG A 56 -13.67 5.05 4.81
C ARG A 56 -13.11 5.43 6.19
N ALA A 57 -13.96 5.50 7.22
CA ALA A 57 -13.52 5.77 8.59
C ALA A 57 -12.65 4.64 9.15
N ALA A 58 -13.02 3.38 8.91
CA ALA A 58 -12.21 2.22 9.26
C ALA A 58 -10.85 2.24 8.56
N ALA A 59 -10.82 2.54 7.26
CA ALA A 59 -9.58 2.69 6.50
C ALA A 59 -8.70 3.83 7.04
N LEU A 60 -9.27 4.98 7.42
CA LEU A 60 -8.55 6.10 8.04
C LEU A 60 -7.96 5.68 9.40
N THR A 61 -8.75 4.99 10.24
CA THR A 61 -8.30 4.49 11.55
C THR A 61 -7.17 3.48 11.42
N HIS A 62 -7.26 2.53 10.50
CA HIS A 62 -6.19 1.57 10.22
C HIS A 62 -4.89 2.27 9.79
N ARG A 63 -5.00 3.33 8.98
CA ARG A 63 -3.84 4.12 8.51
C ARG A 63 -3.23 4.96 9.62
N LEU A 64 -4.05 5.52 10.52
CA LEU A 64 -3.58 6.24 11.70
C LEU A 64 -2.85 5.34 12.68
N LEU A 65 -3.36 4.14 12.89
CA LEU A 65 -2.70 3.14 13.71
C LEU A 65 -1.38 2.67 13.09
N ALA A 66 -1.31 2.52 11.77
CA ALA A 66 -0.07 2.21 11.06
C ALA A 66 0.96 3.37 11.14
N PHE A 67 0.51 4.64 11.17
CA PHE A 67 1.38 5.80 11.33
C PHE A 67 1.76 6.07 12.79
N SER A 68 0.82 5.90 13.73
CA SER A 68 1.01 6.19 15.18
C SER A 68 1.74 5.08 15.92
N ARG A 69 1.61 3.84 15.47
CA ARG A 69 2.34 2.73 16.04
C ARG A 69 3.68 2.61 15.32
N ARG A 70 4.77 2.98 16.02
CA ARG A 70 5.96 2.14 16.05
C ARG A 70 5.49 0.78 16.61
N GLN A 71 4.74 -0.01 15.83
CA GLN A 71 4.67 -1.43 16.15
C GLN A 71 6.12 -1.89 16.10
N PRO A 72 6.67 -2.47 17.19
CA PRO A 72 7.93 -3.15 17.05
C PRO A 72 7.72 -4.11 15.88
N LEU A 73 8.53 -3.95 14.82
CA LEU A 73 8.54 -4.91 13.72
C LEU A 73 8.76 -6.28 14.36
N ASP A 74 8.02 -7.26 13.94
CA ASP A 74 8.28 -8.66 14.24
C ASP A 74 8.96 -9.29 12.99
N PRO A 75 10.25 -8.96 12.75
CA PRO A 75 10.93 -9.42 11.55
C PRO A 75 11.15 -10.92 11.65
N LYS A 76 10.65 -11.63 10.64
CA LYS A 76 10.80 -13.07 10.49
C LYS A 76 11.36 -13.38 9.13
N SER A 77 11.98 -14.55 9.00
CA SER A 77 12.38 -15.07 7.69
C SER A 77 11.13 -15.34 6.85
N VAL A 78 10.95 -14.56 5.78
CA VAL A 78 9.76 -14.62 4.91
C VAL A 78 10.13 -15.19 3.55
N ARG A 79 9.35 -16.18 3.10
CA ARG A 79 9.35 -16.68 1.72
C ARG A 79 8.33 -15.88 0.92
N VAL A 80 8.80 -14.89 0.18
CA VAL A 80 7.93 -13.92 -0.53
C VAL A 80 6.99 -14.60 -1.52
N ASN A 81 7.44 -15.62 -2.26
CA ASN A 81 6.58 -16.34 -3.21
C ASN A 81 5.38 -17.00 -2.52
N SER A 82 5.61 -17.64 -1.38
CA SER A 82 4.53 -18.29 -0.60
C SER A 82 3.51 -17.25 -0.13
N LEU A 83 3.98 -16.08 0.29
CA LEU A 83 3.12 -14.97 0.71
C LEU A 83 2.30 -14.45 -0.48
N VAL A 84 2.93 -14.15 -1.63
CA VAL A 84 2.22 -13.66 -2.83
C VAL A 84 1.17 -14.65 -3.31
N VAL A 85 1.49 -15.96 -3.34
CA VAL A 85 0.55 -17.01 -3.71
C VAL A 85 -0.63 -17.08 -2.73
N SER A 86 -0.39 -16.96 -1.42
CA SER A 86 -1.49 -16.96 -0.42
C SER A 86 -2.42 -15.75 -0.56
N MET A 87 -1.93 -14.65 -1.13
CA MET A 87 -2.71 -13.43 -1.38
C MET A 87 -3.40 -13.40 -2.74
N GLU A 88 -3.15 -14.35 -3.63
CA GLU A 88 -3.62 -14.32 -5.02
C GLU A 88 -5.13 -14.12 -5.12
N ASP A 89 -5.93 -14.90 -4.38
CA ASP A 89 -7.40 -14.79 -4.39
C ASP A 89 -7.88 -13.42 -3.91
N LEU A 90 -7.25 -12.88 -2.87
CA LEU A 90 -7.57 -11.54 -2.35
C LEU A 90 -7.26 -10.47 -3.38
N ILE A 91 -6.08 -10.55 -4.03
CA ILE A 91 -5.67 -9.60 -5.05
C ILE A 91 -6.64 -9.70 -6.25
N ARG A 92 -6.97 -10.90 -6.74
CA ARG A 92 -7.93 -11.09 -7.85
C ARG A 92 -9.29 -10.47 -7.55
N ARG A 93 -9.84 -10.70 -6.37
CA ARG A 93 -11.11 -10.08 -5.95
C ARG A 93 -11.01 -8.55 -5.86
N THR A 94 -9.88 -8.02 -5.42
CA THR A 94 -9.64 -6.58 -5.29
C THR A 94 -9.51 -5.91 -6.67
N MET A 95 -8.91 -6.60 -7.64
CA MET A 95 -8.76 -6.11 -9.01
C MET A 95 -10.08 -6.09 -9.78
N GLY A 96 -11.00 -7.03 -9.49
CA GLY A 96 -12.23 -7.19 -10.23
C GLY A 96 -12.02 -7.83 -11.62
N GLU A 97 -13.10 -7.97 -12.38
CA GLU A 97 -13.10 -8.75 -13.63
C GLU A 97 -12.35 -8.09 -14.80
N ARG A 98 -12.15 -6.75 -14.74
CA ARG A 98 -11.54 -6.00 -15.86
C ARG A 98 -10.02 -5.95 -15.85
N ILE A 99 -9.39 -6.39 -14.77
CA ILE A 99 -7.93 -6.38 -14.62
C ILE A 99 -7.42 -7.80 -14.56
N ASN A 100 -6.54 -8.15 -15.52
CA ASN A 100 -5.88 -9.46 -15.54
C ASN A 100 -4.72 -9.46 -14.52
N LEU A 101 -4.67 -10.45 -13.63
CA LEU A 101 -3.55 -10.66 -12.71
C LEU A 101 -2.60 -11.72 -13.27
N GLU A 102 -1.33 -11.34 -13.42
CA GLU A 102 -0.22 -12.21 -13.81
C GLU A 102 0.79 -12.33 -12.68
N LEU A 103 1.18 -13.55 -12.34
CA LEU A 103 2.25 -13.84 -11.38
C LEU A 103 3.43 -14.47 -12.12
N ALA A 104 4.62 -13.87 -11.99
CA ALA A 104 5.87 -14.35 -12.53
C ALA A 104 6.90 -14.49 -11.39
N LEU A 105 6.81 -15.59 -10.66
CA LEU A 105 7.56 -15.83 -9.44
C LEU A 105 8.79 -16.71 -9.73
N ASP A 106 9.98 -16.23 -9.34
CA ASP A 106 11.25 -16.99 -9.49
C ASP A 106 11.28 -18.17 -8.50
N ASP A 107 11.36 -19.39 -9.00
CA ASP A 107 11.41 -20.62 -8.18
C ASP A 107 12.61 -20.67 -7.22
N GLY A 108 13.71 -19.98 -7.57
CA GLY A 108 14.94 -19.90 -6.79
C GLY A 108 15.02 -18.67 -5.86
N LEU A 109 13.88 -18.05 -5.53
CA LEU A 109 13.86 -16.82 -4.76
C LEU A 109 14.41 -17.02 -3.35
N TRP A 110 15.33 -16.13 -2.95
CA TRP A 110 15.87 -16.09 -1.59
C TRP A 110 14.80 -15.72 -0.56
N ALA A 111 15.08 -16.03 0.71
CA ALA A 111 14.31 -15.49 1.82
C ALA A 111 14.75 -14.06 2.14
N THR A 112 13.89 -13.32 2.81
CA THR A 112 14.18 -11.99 3.35
C THR A 112 13.73 -11.90 4.81
N LEU A 113 14.34 -11.01 5.59
CA LEU A 113 13.96 -10.75 6.98
C LEU A 113 13.09 -9.50 7.03
N CYS A 114 11.80 -9.65 7.28
CA CYS A 114 10.88 -8.53 7.39
C CYS A 114 9.60 -8.90 8.17
N ASP A 115 8.80 -7.90 8.52
CA ASP A 115 7.47 -8.14 9.08
C ASP A 115 6.51 -8.60 7.97
N GLN A 116 6.03 -9.85 8.10
CA GLN A 116 5.16 -10.48 7.09
C GLN A 116 3.87 -9.68 6.88
N ASN A 117 3.23 -9.20 7.95
CA ASN A 117 1.97 -8.47 7.84
C ASN A 117 2.16 -7.12 7.11
N GLN A 118 3.30 -6.46 7.33
CA GLN A 118 3.62 -5.23 6.63
C GLN A 118 3.93 -5.47 5.16
N LEU A 119 4.58 -6.59 4.82
CA LEU A 119 4.81 -6.99 3.43
C LEU A 119 3.47 -7.30 2.73
N GLU A 120 2.56 -8.04 3.37
CA GLU A 120 1.20 -8.30 2.86
C GLU A 120 0.46 -6.99 2.57
N ASN A 121 0.45 -6.06 3.54
CA ASN A 121 -0.15 -4.73 3.37
C ASN A 121 0.50 -3.94 2.24
N THR A 122 1.81 -4.04 2.08
CA THR A 122 2.58 -3.39 1.01
C THR A 122 2.15 -3.90 -0.36
N VAL A 123 2.11 -5.22 -0.56
CA VAL A 123 1.67 -5.85 -1.82
C VAL A 123 0.22 -5.48 -2.13
N LEU A 124 -0.67 -5.50 -1.15
CA LEU A 124 -2.07 -5.12 -1.32
C LEU A 124 -2.22 -3.63 -1.69
N ASN A 125 -1.49 -2.73 -1.02
CA ASN A 125 -1.52 -1.29 -1.33
C ASN A 125 -0.99 -1.00 -2.74
N LEU A 126 0.07 -1.67 -3.19
CA LEU A 126 0.58 -1.58 -4.56
C LEU A 126 -0.49 -2.04 -5.57
N SER A 127 -1.15 -3.16 -5.28
CA SER A 127 -2.23 -3.69 -6.12
C SER A 127 -3.42 -2.73 -6.21
N ILE A 128 -3.85 -2.13 -5.09
CA ILE A 128 -4.93 -1.13 -5.07
C ILE A 128 -4.54 0.11 -5.88
N ASN A 129 -3.31 0.61 -5.75
CA ASN A 129 -2.85 1.75 -6.53
C ASN A 129 -2.83 1.44 -8.04
N ALA A 130 -2.39 0.24 -8.42
CA ALA A 130 -2.42 -0.23 -9.79
C ALA A 130 -3.86 -0.29 -10.35
N ARG A 131 -4.80 -0.86 -9.58
CA ARG A 131 -6.22 -0.88 -9.96
C ARG A 131 -6.77 0.53 -10.21
N ASP A 132 -6.49 1.45 -9.30
CA ASP A 132 -6.98 2.82 -9.39
C ASP A 132 -6.37 3.57 -10.58
N ALA A 133 -5.18 3.17 -11.05
CA ALA A 133 -4.55 3.68 -12.28
C ALA A 133 -5.10 3.06 -13.56
N MET A 134 -5.93 1.97 -13.47
CA MET A 134 -6.50 1.24 -14.59
C MET A 134 -8.04 1.25 -14.59
N PRO A 135 -8.71 2.41 -14.66
CA PRO A 135 -10.16 2.51 -14.59
C PRO A 135 -10.89 1.76 -15.73
N GLU A 136 -10.26 1.66 -16.89
CA GLU A 136 -10.80 0.96 -18.05
C GLU A 136 -10.41 -0.53 -18.09
N GLY A 137 -9.67 -1.01 -17.08
CA GLY A 137 -9.08 -2.34 -17.05
C GLY A 137 -7.64 -2.34 -17.52
N GLY A 138 -7.02 -3.52 -17.51
CA GLY A 138 -5.62 -3.69 -17.90
C GLY A 138 -4.99 -4.95 -17.32
N THR A 139 -3.68 -4.92 -17.12
CA THR A 139 -2.92 -6.02 -16.53
C THR A 139 -2.13 -5.55 -15.32
N LEU A 140 -2.30 -6.26 -14.21
CA LEU A 140 -1.45 -6.18 -13.03
C LEU A 140 -0.51 -7.37 -13.04
N ARG A 141 0.80 -7.12 -13.09
CA ARG A 141 1.82 -8.15 -13.05
C ARG A 141 2.66 -8.03 -11.78
N ILE A 142 2.78 -9.12 -11.05
CA ILE A 142 3.64 -9.22 -9.85
C ILE A 142 4.77 -10.19 -10.19
N GLU A 143 6.00 -9.70 -10.10
CA GLU A 143 7.21 -10.47 -10.40
C GLU A 143 8.12 -10.50 -9.19
N THR A 144 8.79 -11.63 -8.99
CA THR A 144 9.84 -11.76 -7.97
C THR A 144 11.11 -12.27 -8.61
N ASN A 145 12.25 -11.71 -8.20
CA ASN A 145 13.57 -12.17 -8.66
C ASN A 145 14.67 -11.81 -7.66
N ASN A 146 15.76 -12.55 -7.72
CA ASN A 146 16.98 -12.25 -6.98
C ASN A 146 17.80 -11.22 -7.76
N VAL A 147 18.32 -10.21 -7.06
CA VAL A 147 19.15 -9.16 -7.67
C VAL A 147 20.37 -8.88 -6.79
N HIS A 148 21.47 -8.48 -7.44
CA HIS A 148 22.63 -7.92 -6.76
C HIS A 148 22.71 -6.44 -7.13
N LEU A 149 22.60 -5.57 -6.12
CA LEU A 149 22.79 -4.13 -6.29
C LEU A 149 24.28 -3.81 -6.08
N GLY A 150 24.93 -3.33 -7.14
CA GLY A 150 26.35 -2.96 -7.10
C GLY A 150 26.59 -1.58 -6.46
N SER A 151 27.84 -1.27 -6.18
CA SER A 151 28.27 0.03 -5.63
C SER A 151 27.87 1.21 -6.50
N ASP A 152 27.87 1.06 -7.84
CA ASP A 152 27.49 2.12 -8.78
C ASP A 152 25.98 2.44 -8.71
N TYR A 153 25.15 1.43 -8.48
CA TYR A 153 23.71 1.61 -8.26
C TYR A 153 23.47 2.32 -6.92
N ALA A 154 24.11 1.82 -5.85
CA ALA A 154 24.02 2.39 -4.52
C ALA A 154 24.46 3.86 -4.47
N ALA A 155 25.53 4.21 -5.17
CA ALA A 155 26.01 5.58 -5.26
C ALA A 155 25.05 6.54 -5.98
N ARG A 156 24.26 6.04 -6.94
CA ARG A 156 23.27 6.84 -7.68
C ARG A 156 21.96 7.03 -6.92
N GLU A 157 21.50 6.00 -6.25
CA GLU A 157 20.21 6.04 -5.52
C GLU A 157 20.36 6.63 -4.10
N GLY A 158 21.57 6.55 -3.50
CA GLY A 158 21.94 7.22 -2.25
C GLY A 158 21.45 6.55 -0.97
N ASP A 159 20.31 5.84 -1.02
CA ASP A 159 19.63 5.28 0.15
C ASP A 159 19.64 3.75 0.20
N VAL A 160 20.54 3.09 -0.53
CA VAL A 160 20.62 1.62 -0.61
C VAL A 160 22.06 1.15 -0.49
N ALA A 161 22.29 0.10 0.30
CA ALA A 161 23.61 -0.54 0.41
C ALA A 161 23.84 -1.50 -0.77
N PRO A 162 25.10 -1.66 -1.25
CA PRO A 162 25.43 -2.74 -2.18
C PRO A 162 25.20 -4.10 -1.52
N GLY A 163 24.63 -5.06 -2.27
CA GLY A 163 24.37 -6.39 -1.71
C GLY A 163 23.40 -7.22 -2.52
N ALA A 164 23.02 -8.35 -1.95
CA ALA A 164 22.04 -9.29 -2.48
C ALA A 164 20.63 -8.94 -1.95
N TYR A 165 19.66 -8.85 -2.85
CA TYR A 165 18.29 -8.45 -2.53
C TYR A 165 17.27 -9.37 -3.20
N VAL A 166 16.15 -9.57 -2.53
CA VAL A 166 14.92 -10.05 -3.13
C VAL A 166 14.19 -8.84 -3.71
N CYS A 167 13.87 -8.87 -4.99
CA CYS A 167 13.10 -7.83 -5.66
C CYS A 167 11.67 -8.31 -5.89
N ILE A 168 10.71 -7.50 -5.47
CA ILE A 168 9.29 -7.65 -5.77
C ILE A 168 8.91 -6.49 -6.69
N ALA A 169 8.54 -6.78 -7.93
CA ALA A 169 8.11 -5.77 -8.89
C ALA A 169 6.61 -5.89 -9.13
N VAL A 170 5.89 -4.79 -8.94
CA VAL A 170 4.45 -4.68 -9.21
C VAL A 170 4.29 -3.71 -10.38
N THR A 171 3.79 -4.23 -11.51
CA THR A 171 3.66 -3.51 -12.77
C THR A 171 2.20 -3.42 -13.18
N ASP A 172 1.72 -2.21 -13.47
CA ASP A 172 0.41 -1.96 -14.07
C ASP A 172 0.55 -1.38 -15.49
N THR A 173 -0.49 -1.56 -16.28
CA THR A 173 -0.63 -0.94 -17.62
C THR A 173 -1.54 0.29 -17.59
N GLY A 174 -1.56 1.01 -16.48
CA GLY A 174 -2.45 2.13 -16.23
C GLY A 174 -1.98 3.45 -16.83
N THR A 175 -2.48 4.53 -16.26
CA THR A 175 -2.24 5.90 -16.76
C THR A 175 -0.79 6.38 -16.62
N GLY A 176 0.00 5.73 -15.75
CA GLY A 176 1.37 6.17 -15.47
C GLY A 176 1.44 7.49 -14.70
N MET A 177 2.67 7.99 -14.50
CA MET A 177 2.96 9.19 -13.75
C MET A 177 3.91 10.12 -14.53
N THR A 178 3.73 11.43 -14.34
CA THR A 178 4.70 12.44 -14.81
C THR A 178 5.92 12.47 -13.90
N PRO A 179 7.09 13.00 -14.37
CA PRO A 179 8.28 13.15 -13.53
C PRO A 179 8.03 13.92 -12.23
N ASP A 180 7.21 14.98 -12.27
CA ASP A 180 6.85 15.77 -11.08
C ASP A 180 6.04 14.98 -10.06
N VAL A 181 5.16 14.08 -10.53
CA VAL A 181 4.41 13.17 -9.67
C VAL A 181 5.34 12.13 -9.05
N ILE A 182 6.24 11.53 -9.84
CA ILE A 182 7.22 10.55 -9.34
C ILE A 182 8.09 11.16 -8.24
N ALA A 183 8.59 12.39 -8.44
CA ALA A 183 9.45 13.09 -7.48
C ALA A 183 8.79 13.28 -6.10
N ARG A 184 7.45 13.32 -6.04
CA ARG A 184 6.67 13.54 -4.83
C ARG A 184 5.87 12.32 -4.37
N ALA A 185 5.95 11.22 -5.11
CA ALA A 185 5.09 10.06 -4.91
C ALA A 185 5.22 9.44 -3.49
N PHE A 186 6.37 9.60 -2.85
CA PHE A 186 6.63 9.13 -1.48
C PHE A 186 6.37 10.19 -0.41
N ASP A 187 6.04 11.44 -0.79
CA ASP A 187 5.67 12.47 0.18
C ASP A 187 4.39 12.06 0.91
N PRO A 188 4.35 12.10 2.25
CA PRO A 188 3.13 11.86 3.00
C PRO A 188 2.00 12.80 2.55
N PHE A 189 0.79 12.25 2.37
CA PHE A 189 -0.42 12.96 1.95
C PHE A 189 -0.43 13.46 0.49
N PHE A 190 0.62 13.23 -0.28
CA PHE A 190 0.61 13.55 -1.69
C PHE A 190 -0.29 12.57 -2.45
N THR A 191 -1.23 13.12 -3.21
CA THR A 191 -2.16 12.34 -4.04
C THR A 191 -2.58 13.14 -5.27
N THR A 192 -2.70 12.47 -6.40
CA THR A 192 -3.28 13.00 -7.63
C THR A 192 -4.78 12.68 -7.77
N LYS A 193 -5.33 11.91 -6.82
CA LYS A 193 -6.76 11.54 -6.81
C LYS A 193 -7.61 12.71 -6.31
N PRO A 194 -8.90 12.80 -6.74
CA PRO A 194 -9.84 13.80 -6.23
C PRO A 194 -9.93 13.79 -4.72
N ALA A 195 -10.28 14.93 -4.13
CA ALA A 195 -10.45 15.09 -2.69
C ALA A 195 -11.39 14.01 -2.11
N GLY A 196 -10.91 13.30 -1.08
CA GLY A 196 -11.67 12.23 -0.41
C GLY A 196 -11.53 10.83 -1.06
N GLN A 197 -10.88 10.69 -2.22
CA GLN A 197 -10.67 9.39 -2.89
C GLN A 197 -9.25 8.82 -2.70
N GLY A 198 -8.31 9.65 -2.31
CA GLY A 198 -6.94 9.24 -2.03
C GLY A 198 -6.44 9.86 -0.73
N THR A 199 -5.74 9.08 0.09
CA THR A 199 -5.17 9.58 1.35
C THR A 199 -3.74 10.08 1.21
N GLY A 200 -3.10 9.75 0.08
CA GLY A 200 -1.69 10.07 -0.14
C GLY A 200 -0.71 9.37 0.83
N LEU A 201 -1.17 8.34 1.56
CA LEU A 201 -0.33 7.62 2.52
C LEU A 201 0.19 6.27 1.99
N GLY A 202 -0.41 5.72 0.94
CA GLY A 202 -0.08 4.37 0.45
C GLY A 202 1.40 4.21 0.10
N LEU A 203 1.93 5.07 -0.76
CA LEU A 203 3.33 4.97 -1.21
C LEU A 203 4.32 5.41 -0.12
N SER A 204 4.00 6.41 0.70
CA SER A 204 4.86 6.81 1.82
C SER A 204 4.98 5.73 2.89
N MET A 205 3.93 4.92 3.11
CA MET A 205 3.99 3.75 4.01
C MET A 205 4.87 2.63 3.44
N ILE A 206 4.80 2.40 2.13
CA ILE A 206 5.66 1.42 1.44
C ILE A 206 7.12 1.84 1.54
N TYR A 207 7.42 3.11 1.32
CA TYR A 207 8.76 3.66 1.51
C TYR A 207 9.25 3.49 2.96
N GLY A 208 8.40 3.82 3.94
CA GLY A 208 8.71 3.64 5.37
C GLY A 208 8.98 2.18 5.75
N PHE A 209 8.20 1.23 5.23
CA PHE A 209 8.43 -0.20 5.42
C PHE A 209 9.75 -0.65 4.80
N ALA A 210 10.05 -0.24 3.56
CA ALA A 210 11.30 -0.56 2.92
C ALA A 210 12.51 -0.08 3.75
N GLN A 211 12.49 1.19 4.20
CA GLN A 211 13.55 1.77 5.04
C GLN A 211 13.71 1.03 6.38
N GLN A 212 12.60 0.64 7.02
CA GLN A 212 12.64 -0.09 8.29
C GLN A 212 13.15 -1.55 8.14
N SER A 213 13.08 -2.08 6.92
CA SER A 213 13.57 -3.42 6.56
C SER A 213 14.94 -3.37 5.86
N ASP A 214 15.70 -2.27 5.99
CA ASP A 214 16.98 -2.03 5.30
C ASP A 214 16.90 -2.24 3.77
N GLY A 215 15.71 -2.05 3.24
CA GLY A 215 15.38 -2.21 1.83
C GLY A 215 15.34 -0.90 1.07
N HIS A 216 14.92 -0.98 -0.19
CA HIS A 216 14.81 0.17 -1.09
C HIS A 216 13.55 0.05 -1.97
N VAL A 217 13.01 1.19 -2.38
CA VAL A 217 11.87 1.25 -3.31
C VAL A 217 12.21 2.14 -4.48
N LYS A 218 11.87 1.68 -5.70
CA LYS A 218 12.05 2.44 -6.94
C LYS A 218 10.76 2.48 -7.75
N ILE A 219 10.42 3.67 -8.26
CA ILE A 219 9.31 3.89 -9.20
C ILE A 219 9.89 4.05 -10.60
N ILE A 220 9.32 3.32 -11.56
CA ILE A 220 9.57 3.46 -12.99
C ILE A 220 8.19 3.67 -13.63
N SER A 221 7.95 4.83 -14.20
CA SER A 221 6.63 5.15 -14.76
C SER A 221 6.75 6.08 -15.95
N GLU A 222 5.85 5.91 -16.91
CA GLU A 222 5.71 6.77 -18.09
C GLU A 222 4.22 6.98 -18.35
N VAL A 223 3.83 8.23 -18.60
CA VAL A 223 2.43 8.58 -18.86
C VAL A 223 1.89 7.78 -20.04
N GLY A 224 0.76 7.10 -19.84
CA GLY A 224 0.11 6.26 -20.85
C GLY A 224 0.69 4.86 -21.05
N LYS A 225 1.78 4.50 -20.33
CA LYS A 225 2.38 3.15 -20.41
C LYS A 225 2.24 2.35 -19.11
N GLY A 226 1.89 3.02 -18.02
CA GLY A 226 1.73 2.41 -16.71
C GLY A 226 2.90 2.65 -15.76
N THR A 227 2.91 1.90 -14.67
CA THR A 227 3.88 2.06 -13.59
C THR A 227 4.44 0.72 -13.15
N THR A 228 5.73 0.67 -12.89
CA THR A 228 6.40 -0.42 -12.17
C THR A 228 6.96 0.11 -10.86
N ILE A 229 6.56 -0.47 -9.75
CA ILE A 229 7.15 -0.19 -8.44
C ILE A 229 7.95 -1.42 -8.02
N LYS A 230 9.25 -1.22 -7.77
CA LYS A 230 10.17 -2.27 -7.34
C LYS A 230 10.50 -2.08 -5.87
N LEU A 231 10.20 -3.08 -5.08
CA LEU A 231 10.60 -3.19 -3.66
C LEU A 231 11.77 -4.14 -3.57
N TYR A 232 12.87 -3.69 -2.99
CA TYR A 232 14.08 -4.47 -2.75
C TYR A 232 14.20 -4.72 -1.26
N LEU A 233 14.27 -5.97 -0.84
CA LEU A 233 14.47 -6.37 0.55
C LEU A 233 15.78 -7.18 0.64
N PRO A 234 16.63 -6.95 1.65
CA PRO A 234 17.89 -7.69 1.79
C PRO A 234 17.66 -9.19 1.82
N ARG A 235 18.55 -9.94 1.16
CA ARG A 235 18.60 -11.40 1.30
C ARG A 235 18.84 -11.76 2.75
N HIS A 236 18.09 -12.73 3.24
CA HIS A 236 18.30 -13.34 4.55
C HIS A 236 18.78 -14.77 4.39
N ASP A 237 19.95 -15.08 4.95
CA ASP A 237 20.49 -16.42 5.00
C ASP A 237 20.14 -17.03 6.36
N ALA A 238 19.15 -17.91 6.40
CA ALA A 238 18.66 -18.57 7.62
C ALA A 238 19.73 -19.40 8.38
N GLU A 239 20.90 -19.64 7.77
CA GLU A 239 22.01 -20.35 8.40
C GLU A 239 22.82 -19.46 9.38
N GLN A 240 22.68 -18.14 9.34
CA GLN A 240 23.42 -17.24 10.23
C GLN A 240 22.80 -17.12 11.63
N GLU A 241 21.50 -17.36 11.81
CA GLU A 241 20.86 -17.30 13.14
C GLU A 241 21.24 -18.49 14.04
N ALA A 242 21.52 -19.66 13.49
CA ALA A 242 21.90 -20.84 14.25
C ALA A 242 23.30 -20.76 14.90
N SER A 243 24.11 -19.77 14.51
CA SER A 243 25.47 -19.59 15.04
C SER A 243 25.59 -18.53 16.13
N VAL A 244 24.57 -17.70 16.35
CA VAL A 244 24.60 -16.64 17.37
C VAL A 244 23.98 -17.09 18.70
N ASP A 245 23.08 -18.09 18.67
CA ASP A 245 22.47 -18.67 19.88
C ASP A 245 23.31 -19.82 20.50
N ALA A 246 24.51 -20.06 20.00
CA ALA A 246 25.43 -21.16 20.45
C ALA A 246 26.69 -20.66 21.14
N GLU A 247 26.81 -19.40 21.51
CA GLU A 247 27.81 -18.82 22.42
C GLU A 247 27.13 -18.25 23.70
#